data_ba647b993cbc3f81f9b1435d8fcc068c
#
_entry.id   ba647b993cbc3f81f9b1435d8fcc068c
#
_cell.length_a   1.000
_cell.length_b   1.000
_cell.length_c   1.000
_cell.angle_alpha   90.00
_cell.angle_beta   90.00
_cell.angle_gamma   90.00
#
_symmetry.space_group_name_H-M   'P 1'
#
loop_
_entity.id
_entity.type
_entity.pdbx_description
1 polymer ?
#
loop_
_entity_poly.entity_id
_entity_poly.type
_entity_poly.pdbx_seq_one_letter_code
_entity_poly.pdbx_strand_id
1 'polypeptide(L)'
;MRAALYRAFADPITIEDVPDPTPAADGVVIEVMASGLCRSDWHGWMGHDADITNLPHVPGHEFAGVVAAVGDEVRHAREGDRVTLPFVCACGRCPQCISGNQQICDRQFQPGFTQWGSFAQLVAVGRADINLVALPVEIDF
;
A
#
# COMPACT_ATOMS: atom_id res chain seq x y z
N MET A 1 -5.92 5.26 -13.77
CA MET A 1 -4.93 4.15 -13.73
C MET A 1 -5.58 2.81 -14.02
N ARG A 2 -4.82 1.83 -14.50
CA ARG A 2 -5.31 0.45 -14.57
C ARG A 2 -5.04 -0.27 -13.25
N ALA A 3 -6.02 -1.06 -12.81
CA ALA A 3 -5.93 -1.88 -11.61
C ALA A 3 -6.56 -3.25 -11.83
N ALA A 4 -5.97 -4.29 -11.23
CA ALA A 4 -6.56 -5.61 -11.16
C ALA A 4 -7.43 -5.67 -9.90
N LEU A 5 -8.74 -5.83 -10.06
CA LEU A 5 -9.69 -5.78 -8.94
C LEU A 5 -10.75 -6.89 -9.03
N TYR A 6 -11.38 -7.17 -7.92
CA TYR A 6 -12.56 -8.02 -7.83
C TYR A 6 -13.71 -7.28 -7.14
N ARG A 7 -14.95 -7.62 -7.55
CA ARG A 7 -16.18 -6.95 -7.10
C ARG A 7 -16.96 -7.74 -6.05
N ALA A 8 -16.72 -9.03 -5.98
CA ALA A 8 -17.19 -9.92 -4.93
C ALA A 8 -16.09 -10.92 -4.60
N PHE A 9 -16.13 -11.50 -3.41
CA PHE A 9 -15.20 -12.54 -3.02
C PHE A 9 -15.31 -13.76 -3.94
N ALA A 10 -14.19 -14.36 -4.28
CA ALA A 10 -14.03 -15.47 -5.22
C ALA A 10 -14.51 -15.20 -6.67
N ASP A 11 -14.90 -13.99 -6.99
CA ASP A 11 -15.20 -13.57 -8.37
C ASP A 11 -13.93 -13.42 -9.21
N PRO A 12 -14.01 -13.51 -10.54
CA PRO A 12 -12.88 -13.24 -11.41
C PRO A 12 -12.25 -11.86 -11.15
N ILE A 13 -10.93 -11.83 -11.08
CA ILE A 13 -10.17 -10.58 -11.07
C ILE A 13 -10.15 -10.02 -12.48
N THR A 14 -10.54 -8.75 -12.63
CA THR A 14 -10.57 -8.03 -13.91
C THR A 14 -9.62 -6.84 -13.88
N ILE A 15 -9.05 -6.50 -15.04
CA ILE A 15 -8.25 -5.29 -15.18
C ILE A 15 -9.17 -4.18 -15.67
N GLU A 16 -9.28 -3.13 -14.87
CA GLU A 16 -10.19 -2.01 -15.12
C GLU A 16 -9.47 -0.66 -15.05
N ASP A 17 -10.01 0.31 -15.76
CA ASP A 17 -9.63 1.71 -15.59
C ASP A 17 -10.40 2.31 -14.41
N VAL A 18 -9.63 2.79 -13.43
CA VAL A 18 -10.17 3.42 -12.22
C VAL A 18 -9.51 4.80 -12.01
N PRO A 19 -10.13 5.70 -11.25
CA PRO A 19 -9.51 6.99 -10.94
C PRO A 19 -8.11 6.83 -10.32
N ASP A 20 -7.21 7.74 -10.67
CA ASP A 20 -5.91 7.80 -10.02
C ASP A 20 -6.08 8.20 -8.54
N PRO A 21 -5.33 7.58 -7.61
CA PRO A 21 -5.36 8.01 -6.23
C PRO A 21 -4.69 9.38 -6.06
N THR A 22 -5.13 10.12 -5.05
CA THR A 22 -4.47 11.35 -4.61
C THR A 22 -3.83 11.11 -3.25
N PRO A 23 -2.65 11.71 -2.96
CA PRO A 23 -2.02 11.55 -1.66
C PRO A 23 -2.83 12.25 -0.57
N ALA A 24 -2.92 11.64 0.62
CA ALA A 24 -3.29 12.35 1.83
C ALA A 24 -2.21 13.38 2.19
N ALA A 25 -2.50 14.35 3.06
CA ALA A 25 -1.54 15.37 3.47
C ALA A 25 -0.23 14.78 4.01
N ASP A 26 -0.31 13.67 4.79
CA ASP A 26 0.83 12.94 5.36
C ASP A 26 1.28 11.73 4.51
N GLY A 27 0.78 11.61 3.28
CA GLY A 27 0.94 10.43 2.43
C GLY A 27 1.60 10.71 1.09
N VAL A 28 1.82 9.64 0.35
CA VAL A 28 2.34 9.66 -1.02
C VAL A 28 1.49 8.81 -1.95
N VAL A 29 1.64 9.03 -3.26
CA VAL A 29 1.26 8.08 -4.30
C VAL A 29 2.54 7.46 -4.86
N ILE A 30 2.57 6.16 -4.97
CA ILE A 30 3.70 5.39 -5.50
C ILE A 30 3.30 4.80 -6.85
N GLU A 31 4.11 5.04 -7.89
CA GLU A 31 4.07 4.29 -9.14
C GLU A 31 4.69 2.91 -8.89
N VAL A 32 3.89 1.86 -9.04
CA VAL A 32 4.31 0.49 -8.74
C VAL A 32 5.21 -0.03 -9.85
N MET A 33 6.45 -0.35 -9.51
CA MET A 33 7.45 -0.89 -10.43
C MET A 33 7.58 -2.41 -10.30
N ALA A 34 7.38 -2.95 -9.08
CA ALA A 34 7.36 -4.37 -8.82
C ALA A 34 6.34 -4.70 -7.72
N SER A 35 5.66 -5.82 -7.86
CA SER A 35 4.72 -6.31 -6.85
C SER A 35 4.84 -7.82 -6.71
N GLY A 36 4.95 -8.30 -5.48
CA GLY A 36 4.91 -9.71 -5.14
C GLY A 36 3.48 -10.25 -5.14
N LEU A 37 3.35 -11.56 -5.34
CA LEU A 37 2.10 -12.31 -5.16
C LEU A 37 2.25 -13.23 -3.97
N CYS A 38 1.52 -12.98 -2.93
CA CYS A 38 1.53 -13.76 -1.69
C CYS A 38 0.27 -14.62 -1.58
N ARG A 39 0.35 -15.69 -0.80
CA ARG A 39 -0.82 -16.51 -0.51
C ARG A 39 -1.91 -15.74 0.25
N SER A 40 -1.56 -14.69 0.95
CA SER A 40 -2.50 -13.81 1.64
C SER A 40 -3.42 -13.08 0.67
N ASP A 41 -2.96 -12.74 -0.55
CA ASP A 41 -3.82 -12.16 -1.59
C ASP A 41 -4.94 -13.12 -1.99
N TRP A 42 -4.62 -14.44 -2.08
CA TRP A 42 -5.63 -15.47 -2.32
C TRP A 42 -6.62 -15.59 -1.16
N HIS A 43 -6.16 -15.53 0.10
CA HIS A 43 -7.05 -15.56 1.26
C HIS A 43 -7.98 -14.36 1.27
N GLY A 44 -7.46 -13.15 0.96
CA GLY A 44 -8.24 -11.93 0.83
C GLY A 44 -9.30 -12.06 -0.28
N TRP A 45 -8.88 -12.51 -1.46
CA TRP A 45 -9.80 -12.73 -2.59
C TRP A 45 -10.91 -13.74 -2.26
N MET A 46 -10.60 -14.79 -1.50
CA MET A 46 -11.58 -15.81 -1.06
C MET A 46 -12.51 -15.31 0.06
N GLY A 47 -12.30 -14.12 0.60
CA GLY A 47 -13.08 -13.58 1.72
C GLY A 47 -12.76 -14.19 3.07
N HIS A 48 -11.56 -14.77 3.22
CA HIS A 48 -11.11 -15.34 4.50
C HIS A 48 -10.48 -14.27 5.42
N ASP A 49 -10.27 -13.06 4.93
CA ASP A 49 -9.66 -11.97 5.68
C ASP A 49 -10.72 -10.92 6.04
N ALA A 50 -10.92 -10.72 7.35
CA ALA A 50 -11.94 -9.81 7.87
C ALA A 50 -11.56 -8.32 7.71
N ASP A 51 -10.31 -8.00 7.40
CA ASP A 51 -9.82 -6.64 7.21
C ASP A 51 -10.26 -6.06 5.85
N ILE A 52 -10.63 -6.93 4.90
CA ILE A 52 -11.19 -6.51 3.61
C ILE A 52 -12.68 -6.28 3.76
N THR A 53 -13.06 -5.04 4.06
CA THR A 53 -14.44 -4.64 4.33
C THR A 53 -15.13 -3.94 3.16
N ASN A 54 -14.37 -3.51 2.15
CA ASN A 54 -14.89 -2.72 1.04
C ASN A 54 -14.62 -3.39 -0.31
N LEU A 55 -15.65 -3.49 -1.13
CA LEU A 55 -15.60 -3.93 -2.52
C LEU A 55 -16.08 -2.81 -3.44
N PRO A 56 -15.57 -2.65 -4.66
CA PRO A 56 -14.50 -3.45 -5.26
C PRO A 56 -13.17 -3.28 -4.57
N HIS A 57 -12.33 -4.32 -4.61
CA HIS A 57 -11.04 -4.33 -3.94
C HIS A 57 -9.87 -4.62 -4.90
N VAL A 58 -8.74 -3.93 -4.68
CA VAL A 58 -7.46 -4.13 -5.37
C VAL A 58 -6.49 -4.77 -4.39
N PRO A 59 -6.07 -6.03 -4.60
CA PRO A 59 -5.09 -6.70 -3.73
C PRO A 59 -3.66 -6.21 -3.98
N GLY A 60 -2.70 -6.88 -3.34
CA GLY A 60 -1.26 -6.59 -3.46
C GLY A 60 -0.73 -5.77 -2.29
N HIS A 61 0.19 -6.34 -1.53
CA HIS A 61 0.73 -5.78 -0.28
C HIS A 61 2.25 -5.88 -0.18
N GLU A 62 2.91 -6.45 -1.16
CA GLU A 62 4.37 -6.59 -1.26
C GLU A 62 4.83 -5.85 -2.51
N PHE A 63 5.33 -4.62 -2.37
CA PHE A 63 5.67 -3.83 -3.55
C PHE A 63 6.82 -2.85 -3.33
N ALA A 64 7.38 -2.44 -4.43
CA ALA A 64 8.35 -1.38 -4.53
C ALA A 64 8.02 -0.49 -5.74
N GLY A 65 8.42 0.77 -5.67
CA GLY A 65 8.13 1.71 -6.74
C GLY A 65 8.80 3.06 -6.57
N VAL A 66 8.30 4.01 -7.34
CA VAL A 66 8.79 5.38 -7.35
C VAL A 66 7.69 6.31 -6.85
N VAL A 67 8.03 7.23 -5.97
CA VAL A 67 7.10 8.25 -5.48
C VAL A 67 6.69 9.16 -6.63
N ALA A 68 5.40 9.15 -6.98
CA ALA A 68 4.82 9.90 -8.09
C ALA A 68 4.13 11.20 -7.64
N ALA A 69 3.65 11.26 -6.39
CA ALA A 69 3.08 12.46 -5.80
C ALA A 69 3.25 12.45 -4.29
N VAL A 70 3.34 13.62 -3.67
CA VAL A 70 3.63 13.80 -2.25
C VAL A 70 2.61 14.75 -1.63
N GLY A 71 2.10 14.40 -0.45
CA GLY A 71 1.27 15.28 0.36
C GLY A 71 2.07 16.38 1.03
N ASP A 72 1.43 17.49 1.32
CA ASP A 72 2.07 18.74 1.79
C ASP A 72 2.62 18.69 3.24
N GLU A 73 2.28 17.68 4.02
CA GLU A 73 2.83 17.44 5.36
C GLU A 73 4.01 16.43 5.37
N VAL A 74 4.32 15.78 4.25
CA VAL A 74 5.44 14.82 4.14
C VAL A 74 6.77 15.58 4.14
N ARG A 75 7.74 15.07 4.90
CA ARG A 75 9.04 15.73 5.12
C ARG A 75 10.25 14.95 4.64
N HIS A 76 10.13 13.61 4.58
CA HIS A 76 11.28 12.71 4.36
C HIS A 76 11.23 12.01 3.00
N ALA A 77 10.19 12.22 2.22
CA ALA A 77 10.06 11.68 0.86
C ALA A 77 9.78 12.80 -0.15
N ARG A 78 10.14 12.58 -1.39
CA ARG A 78 9.91 13.48 -2.53
C ARG A 78 9.64 12.67 -3.80
N GLU A 79 9.03 13.31 -4.79
CA GLU A 79 8.83 12.72 -6.11
C GLU A 79 10.17 12.23 -6.70
N GLY A 80 10.12 11.03 -7.29
CA GLY A 80 11.28 10.36 -7.86
C GLY A 80 12.03 9.44 -6.87
N ASP A 81 11.74 9.49 -5.57
CA ASP A 81 12.37 8.59 -4.61
C ASP A 81 11.94 7.13 -4.86
N ARG A 82 12.90 6.22 -4.83
CA ARG A 82 12.68 4.77 -4.94
C ARG A 82 12.40 4.22 -3.54
N VAL A 83 11.27 3.59 -3.37
CA VAL A 83 10.78 3.18 -2.05
C VAL A 83 10.14 1.80 -2.04
N THR A 84 10.15 1.19 -0.87
CA THR A 84 9.30 0.09 -0.46
C THR A 84 8.70 0.41 0.90
N LEU A 85 7.88 -0.49 1.45
CA LEU A 85 7.30 -0.33 2.78
C LEU A 85 6.99 -1.69 3.41
N PRO A 86 6.91 -1.79 4.75
CA PRO A 86 6.41 -2.98 5.40
C PRO A 86 4.91 -3.15 5.09
N PHE A 87 4.43 -4.38 4.96
CA PHE A 87 3.01 -4.61 4.66
C PHE A 87 2.08 -4.13 5.78
N VAL A 88 2.54 -4.11 7.03
CA VAL A 88 1.87 -3.44 8.15
C VAL A 88 2.38 -2.01 8.27
N CYS A 89 1.58 -1.06 7.84
CA CYS A 89 1.90 0.36 7.97
C CYS A 89 1.46 0.89 9.34
N ALA A 90 2.39 1.51 10.05
CA ALA A 90 2.23 1.97 11.42
C ALA A 90 1.71 3.41 11.54
N CYS A 91 1.21 3.79 12.72
CA CYS A 91 0.82 5.18 12.98
C CYS A 91 1.92 6.04 13.60
N GLY A 92 3.01 5.45 14.06
CA GLY A 92 4.15 6.13 14.68
C GLY A 92 3.91 6.73 16.07
N ARG A 93 2.68 6.69 16.63
CA ARG A 93 2.32 7.43 17.86
C ARG A 93 1.50 6.67 18.91
N CYS A 94 1.09 5.43 18.64
CA CYS A 94 0.45 4.60 19.67
C CYS A 94 1.52 4.01 20.62
N PRO A 95 1.13 3.46 21.79
CA PRO A 95 2.08 2.87 22.73
C PRO A 95 2.98 1.81 22.10
N GLN A 96 2.44 0.98 21.20
CA GLN A 96 3.21 -0.04 20.50
C GLN A 96 4.29 0.58 19.60
N CYS A 97 3.93 1.60 18.80
CA CYS A 97 4.87 2.29 17.95
C CYS A 97 5.97 3.00 18.74
N ILE A 98 5.62 3.67 19.85
CA ILE A 98 6.58 4.38 20.71
C ILE A 98 7.56 3.41 21.36
N SER A 99 7.12 2.18 21.66
CA SER A 99 7.99 1.12 22.22
C SER A 99 8.76 0.33 21.15
N GLY A 100 8.69 0.71 19.88
CA GLY A 100 9.41 0.07 18.77
C GLY A 100 8.73 -1.16 18.18
N ASN A 101 7.48 -1.43 18.54
CA ASN A 101 6.70 -2.58 18.08
C ASN A 101 5.70 -2.18 17.00
N GLN A 102 6.16 -1.55 15.93
CA GLN A 102 5.31 -1.01 14.85
C GLN A 102 4.48 -2.09 14.14
N GLN A 103 4.98 -3.33 14.05
CA GLN A 103 4.29 -4.47 13.44
C GLN A 103 2.98 -4.87 14.14
N ILE A 104 2.76 -4.42 15.38
CA ILE A 104 1.50 -4.61 16.13
C ILE A 104 0.85 -3.26 16.49
N CYS A 105 0.94 -2.30 15.57
CA CYS A 105 0.37 -0.97 15.75
C CYS A 105 -1.14 -1.03 15.98
N ASP A 106 -1.65 -0.38 17.03
CA ASP A 106 -3.08 -0.33 17.35
C ASP A 106 -3.94 0.35 16.27
N ARG A 107 -3.30 1.12 15.37
CA ARG A 107 -3.94 1.87 14.29
C ARG A 107 -3.21 1.63 12.96
N GLN A 108 -2.86 0.38 12.72
CA GLN A 108 -2.25 -0.04 11.47
C GLN A 108 -3.20 0.10 10.29
N PHE A 109 -2.63 0.22 9.12
CA PHE A 109 -3.32 -0.02 7.85
C PHE A 109 -2.43 -0.88 6.97
N GLN A 110 -3.05 -1.54 5.99
CA GLN A 110 -2.35 -2.49 5.12
C GLN A 110 -2.85 -2.28 3.68
N PRO A 111 -2.01 -1.74 2.77
CA PRO A 111 -2.33 -1.77 1.34
C PRO A 111 -2.63 -3.20 0.88
N GLY A 112 -3.69 -3.39 0.09
CA GLY A 112 -4.13 -4.71 -0.36
C GLY A 112 -5.05 -5.45 0.60
N PHE A 113 -5.35 -4.88 1.79
CA PHE A 113 -6.30 -5.41 2.78
C PHE A 113 -7.26 -4.34 3.28
N THR A 114 -6.80 -3.43 4.13
CA THR A 114 -7.65 -2.36 4.68
C THR A 114 -7.93 -1.24 3.69
N GLN A 115 -7.15 -1.17 2.63
CA GLN A 115 -7.27 -0.24 1.51
C GLN A 115 -6.77 -0.90 0.22
N TRP A 116 -6.98 -0.26 -0.92
CA TRP A 116 -6.47 -0.75 -2.22
C TRP A 116 -4.96 -0.89 -2.20
N GLY A 117 -4.48 -1.97 -2.83
CA GLY A 117 -3.08 -2.37 -2.88
C GLY A 117 -2.40 -2.15 -4.23
N SER A 118 -1.34 -2.90 -4.42
CA SER A 118 -0.35 -2.69 -5.47
C SER A 118 -0.59 -3.47 -6.77
N PHE A 119 -1.68 -4.24 -6.89
CA PHE A 119 -2.04 -4.80 -8.20
C PHE A 119 -2.70 -3.73 -9.07
N ALA A 120 -2.07 -2.56 -9.11
CA ALA A 120 -2.44 -1.37 -9.85
C ALA A 120 -1.19 -0.60 -10.29
N GLN A 121 -1.35 0.35 -11.21
CA GLN A 121 -0.25 1.20 -11.64
C GLN A 121 0.20 2.17 -10.53
N LEU A 122 -0.74 2.62 -9.70
CA LEU A 122 -0.50 3.57 -8.62
C LEU A 122 -1.11 3.05 -7.32
N VAL A 123 -0.46 3.32 -6.20
CA VAL A 123 -0.99 3.03 -4.86
C VAL A 123 -0.77 4.23 -3.93
N ALA A 124 -1.82 4.61 -3.19
CA ALA A 124 -1.71 5.65 -2.16
C ALA A 124 -1.28 5.02 -0.83
N VAL A 125 -0.33 5.66 -0.15
CA VAL A 125 0.19 5.23 1.16
C VAL A 125 0.20 6.43 2.09
N GLY A 126 -0.55 6.36 3.18
CA GLY A 126 -0.54 7.38 4.23
C GLY A 126 0.65 7.26 5.17
N ARG A 127 0.89 8.30 5.97
CA ARG A 127 1.95 8.32 6.99
C ARG A 127 3.32 7.97 6.39
N ALA A 128 3.65 8.61 5.29
CA ALA A 128 4.81 8.30 4.47
C ALA A 128 6.13 8.34 5.28
N ASP A 129 6.32 9.38 6.09
CA ASP A 129 7.54 9.57 6.89
C ASP A 129 7.81 8.45 7.92
N ILE A 130 6.79 7.65 8.25
CA ILE A 130 6.91 6.53 9.20
C ILE A 130 7.10 5.20 8.49
N ASN A 131 6.52 5.05 7.30
CA ASN A 131 6.36 3.73 6.67
C ASN A 131 7.25 3.52 5.44
N LEU A 132 7.70 4.59 4.77
CA LEU A 132 8.55 4.43 3.60
C LEU A 132 9.97 4.03 3.97
N VAL A 133 10.51 3.10 3.20
CA VAL A 133 11.90 2.65 3.27
C VAL A 133 12.55 2.94 1.91
N ALA A 134 13.60 3.77 1.92
CA ALA A 134 14.34 4.07 0.70
C ALA A 134 15.01 2.82 0.15
N LEU A 135 14.88 2.58 -1.15
CA LEU A 135 15.61 1.50 -1.83
C LEU A 135 16.97 2.01 -2.31
N PRO A 136 18.06 1.29 -1.99
CA PRO A 136 19.37 1.57 -2.54
C PRO A 136 19.36 1.53 -4.07
N VAL A 137 20.21 2.36 -4.69
CA VAL A 137 20.29 2.43 -6.17
C VAL A 137 20.82 1.16 -6.82
N GLU A 138 21.51 0.34 -6.04
CA GLU A 138 22.09 -0.94 -6.46
C GLU A 138 21.08 -2.08 -6.54
N ILE A 139 19.87 -1.89 -5.99
CA ILE A 139 18.79 -2.88 -6.04
C ILE A 139 17.85 -2.51 -7.18
N ASP A 140 17.70 -3.38 -8.16
CA ASP A 140 16.65 -3.24 -9.19
C ASP A 140 15.25 -3.48 -8.60
N PHE A 141 14.20 -3.08 -9.36
CA PHE A 141 12.82 -3.37 -8.98
C PHE A 141 12.43 -4.80 -9.34
#